data_e199b759d07216be56016138f9706ac7
#
_entry.id   e199b759d07216be56016138f9706ac7
#
_cell.length_a   1.000
_cell.length_b   1.000
_cell.length_c   1.000
_cell.angle_alpha   90.00
_cell.angle_beta   90.00
_cell.angle_gamma   90.00
#
_symmetry.space_group_name_H-M   'P 1'
#
loop_
_entity.id
_entity.type
_entity.pdbx_description
1 polymer ?
#
loop_
_entity_poly.entity_id
_entity_poly.type
_entity_poly.pdbx_seq_one_letter_code
_entity_poly.pdbx_strand_id
1 'polypeptide(L)'
;MKAMQTFVRIVEANSFSKAAETLDLPRASLTATMKNLEAFLGTQLLQRTTRRLSLTPDGAEYFKKCVEILGAIEESELLFLGPDSKAPKGKLRVDLPGTVGRNLILPHIADFHAMYPEVELTISLTDRLVDIMQEGIDCALRVGRLQDSSLIGRQVGNMRFVTCAAPSYLAKYGTPTSISDLQFHQSIVHFSGRTGRAFDWEFVTDQKVVKVEISGPVAVNDADANVCCALQGLGLAQSGAYQVREHLKSGALVEVLGEWPPTAMPISLLYPQGRMASPKVKVFASWINSLFEGDPDLQQRE
;
A
#
# COMPACT_ATOMS: atom_id res chain seq x y z
N MET A 1 -18.74 22.81 9.76
CA MET A 1 -17.70 21.79 9.85
C MET A 1 -18.26 20.36 9.90
N LYS A 2 -19.01 19.91 10.89
CA LYS A 2 -19.60 18.56 10.95
C LYS A 2 -20.35 18.13 9.68
N ALA A 3 -21.15 19.02 9.07
CA ALA A 3 -21.90 18.68 7.85
C ALA A 3 -20.97 18.40 6.65
N MET A 4 -19.89 19.17 6.48
CA MET A 4 -18.88 18.93 5.46
C MET A 4 -18.15 17.58 5.68
N GLN A 5 -17.75 17.29 6.92
CA GLN A 5 -17.13 16.01 7.28
C GLN A 5 -18.06 14.83 7.00
N THR A 6 -19.33 14.95 7.38
CA THR A 6 -20.36 13.94 7.10
C THR A 6 -20.54 13.73 5.59
N PHE A 7 -20.64 14.81 4.83
CA PHE A 7 -20.78 14.75 3.37
C PHE A 7 -19.59 14.05 2.72
N VAL A 8 -18.36 14.51 3.02
CA VAL A 8 -17.12 13.93 2.50
C VAL A 8 -17.08 12.43 2.83
N ARG A 9 -17.40 12.05 4.06
CA ARG A 9 -17.38 10.64 4.47
C ARG A 9 -18.41 9.77 3.77
N ILE A 10 -19.62 10.30 3.51
CA ILE A 10 -20.66 9.57 2.75
C ILE A 10 -20.22 9.34 1.30
N VAL A 11 -19.60 10.35 0.69
CA VAL A 11 -19.07 10.24 -0.69
C VAL A 11 -17.93 9.23 -0.76
N GLU A 12 -16.95 9.34 0.13
CA GLU A 12 -15.81 8.41 0.22
C GLU A 12 -16.25 6.95 0.43
N ALA A 13 -17.19 6.73 1.35
CA ALA A 13 -17.71 5.39 1.63
C ALA A 13 -18.67 4.87 0.54
N ASN A 14 -19.10 5.75 -0.37
CA ASN A 14 -20.17 5.49 -1.34
C ASN A 14 -21.40 4.82 -0.71
N SER A 15 -21.64 5.09 0.58
CA SER A 15 -22.69 4.43 1.39
C SER A 15 -22.96 5.19 2.68
N PHE A 16 -24.24 5.49 2.95
CA PHE A 16 -24.66 6.08 4.23
C PHE A 16 -24.41 5.13 5.41
N SER A 17 -24.58 3.83 5.23
CA SER A 17 -24.39 2.84 6.29
C SER A 17 -22.91 2.71 6.66
N LYS A 18 -22.03 2.53 5.68
CA LYS A 18 -20.58 2.47 5.91
C LYS A 18 -20.03 3.76 6.50
N ALA A 19 -20.51 4.92 6.02
CA ALA A 19 -20.11 6.22 6.59
C ALA A 19 -20.57 6.35 8.05
N ALA A 20 -21.76 5.87 8.38
CA ALA A 20 -22.30 5.87 9.73
C ALA A 20 -21.43 5.03 10.68
N GLU A 21 -21.07 3.81 10.26
CA GLU A 21 -20.14 2.93 11.00
C GLU A 21 -18.78 3.60 11.23
N THR A 22 -18.24 4.25 10.19
CA THR A 22 -16.93 4.90 10.29
C THR A 22 -16.94 6.14 11.18
N LEU A 23 -18.04 6.88 11.21
CA LEU A 23 -18.19 8.08 12.03
C LEU A 23 -18.70 7.78 13.45
N ASP A 24 -19.03 6.52 13.72
CA ASP A 24 -19.67 6.08 14.97
C ASP A 24 -20.94 6.88 15.28
N LEU A 25 -21.79 7.07 14.25
CA LEU A 25 -23.02 7.84 14.32
C LEU A 25 -24.21 7.03 13.76
N PRO A 26 -25.43 7.23 14.27
CA PRO A 26 -26.60 6.63 13.68
C PRO A 26 -26.81 7.06 12.22
N ARG A 27 -27.14 6.14 11.32
CA ARG A 27 -27.45 6.45 9.91
C ARG A 27 -28.51 7.54 9.73
N ALA A 28 -29.52 7.57 10.61
CA ALA A 28 -30.55 8.60 10.60
C ALA A 28 -29.97 10.01 10.81
N SER A 29 -28.98 10.14 11.67
CA SER A 29 -28.26 11.39 11.93
C SER A 29 -27.52 11.90 10.68
N LEU A 30 -26.84 11.01 9.95
CA LEU A 30 -26.18 11.36 8.69
C LEU A 30 -27.18 11.82 7.64
N THR A 31 -28.31 11.13 7.55
CA THR A 31 -29.38 11.49 6.61
C THR A 31 -29.96 12.87 6.91
N ALA A 32 -30.21 13.17 8.18
CA ALA A 32 -30.69 14.49 8.61
C ALA A 32 -29.64 15.59 8.34
N THR A 33 -28.37 15.33 8.65
CA THR A 33 -27.28 16.27 8.40
C THR A 33 -27.16 16.59 6.90
N MET A 34 -27.24 15.58 6.03
CA MET A 34 -27.19 15.80 4.57
C MET A 34 -28.38 16.60 4.07
N LYS A 35 -29.60 16.27 4.52
CA LYS A 35 -30.80 16.99 4.12
C LYS A 35 -30.72 18.47 4.52
N ASN A 36 -30.23 18.75 5.72
CA ASN A 36 -30.04 20.12 6.21
C ASN A 36 -28.95 20.86 5.41
N LEU A 37 -27.86 20.17 5.05
CA LEU A 37 -26.78 20.74 4.23
C LEU A 37 -27.27 21.10 2.83
N GLU A 38 -27.98 20.22 2.15
CA GLU A 38 -28.56 20.45 0.81
C GLU A 38 -29.59 21.57 0.85
N ALA A 39 -30.43 21.61 1.89
CA ALA A 39 -31.38 22.71 2.10
C ALA A 39 -30.68 24.05 2.33
N PHE A 40 -29.60 24.09 3.10
CA PHE A 40 -28.81 25.29 3.35
C PHE A 40 -28.13 25.82 2.09
N LEU A 41 -27.60 24.90 1.24
CA LEU A 41 -26.94 25.26 -0.01
C LEU A 41 -27.92 25.53 -1.17
N GLY A 42 -29.19 25.16 -1.02
CA GLY A 42 -30.21 25.31 -2.05
C GLY A 42 -30.04 24.39 -3.26
N THR A 43 -29.20 23.37 -3.16
CA THR A 43 -28.94 22.40 -4.22
C THR A 43 -28.76 20.99 -3.70
N GLN A 44 -29.06 20.01 -4.55
CA GLN A 44 -28.80 18.61 -4.24
C GLN A 44 -27.33 18.27 -4.55
N LEU A 45 -26.65 17.69 -3.58
CA LEU A 45 -25.26 17.24 -3.71
C LEU A 45 -25.17 15.76 -4.10
N LEU A 46 -26.18 14.97 -3.68
CA LEU A 46 -26.22 13.52 -3.88
C LEU A 46 -27.46 13.11 -4.67
N GLN A 47 -27.26 12.27 -5.66
CA GLN A 47 -28.33 11.57 -6.35
C GLN A 47 -28.43 10.15 -5.79
N ARG A 48 -29.65 9.77 -5.40
CA ARG A 48 -29.97 8.42 -4.93
C ARG A 48 -30.71 7.70 -6.05
N THR A 49 -30.08 6.73 -6.65
CA THR A 49 -30.81 5.68 -7.36
C THR A 49 -30.97 4.48 -6.42
N THR A 50 -31.94 3.61 -6.68
CA THR A 50 -32.20 2.40 -5.86
C THR A 50 -30.99 1.46 -5.78
N ARG A 51 -29.95 1.68 -6.58
CA ARG A 51 -28.78 0.80 -6.67
C ARG A 51 -27.41 1.49 -6.45
N ARG A 52 -27.31 2.82 -6.53
CA ARG A 52 -26.04 3.55 -6.37
C ARG A 52 -26.22 4.94 -5.79
N LEU A 53 -25.25 5.36 -5.02
CA LEU A 53 -25.06 6.75 -4.61
C LEU A 53 -24.13 7.42 -5.64
N SER A 54 -24.50 8.59 -6.13
CA SER A 54 -23.64 9.37 -7.04
C SER A 54 -23.68 10.85 -6.68
N LEU A 55 -22.61 11.55 -6.97
CA LEU A 55 -22.56 13.00 -6.86
C LEU A 55 -23.35 13.66 -8.00
N THR A 56 -24.00 14.77 -7.71
CA THR A 56 -24.43 15.73 -8.74
C THR A 56 -23.22 16.51 -9.22
N PRO A 57 -23.29 17.29 -10.35
CA PRO A 57 -22.23 18.21 -10.74
C PRO A 57 -21.86 19.19 -9.58
N ASP A 58 -22.85 19.80 -8.93
CA ASP A 58 -22.65 20.68 -7.77
C ASP A 58 -22.05 19.93 -6.59
N GLY A 59 -22.47 18.66 -6.39
CA GLY A 59 -21.91 17.77 -5.37
C GLY A 59 -20.45 17.47 -5.60
N ALA A 60 -20.02 17.25 -6.84
CA ALA A 60 -18.61 17.01 -7.16
C ALA A 60 -17.74 18.24 -6.91
N GLU A 61 -18.21 19.42 -7.29
CA GLU A 61 -17.51 20.68 -7.00
C GLU A 61 -17.46 20.97 -5.50
N TYR A 62 -18.57 20.80 -4.81
CA TYR A 62 -18.63 21.01 -3.36
C TYR A 62 -17.78 20.00 -2.60
N PHE A 63 -17.71 18.74 -3.06
CA PHE A 63 -16.83 17.71 -2.48
C PHE A 63 -15.38 18.15 -2.52
N LYS A 64 -14.89 18.59 -3.69
CA LYS A 64 -13.53 19.10 -3.85
C LYS A 64 -13.24 20.24 -2.88
N LYS A 65 -14.15 21.21 -2.76
CA LYS A 65 -14.01 22.34 -1.83
C LYS A 65 -14.04 21.91 -0.36
N CYS A 66 -14.90 20.98 0.01
CA CYS A 66 -14.94 20.45 1.37
C CYS A 66 -13.62 19.78 1.76
N VAL A 67 -13.02 19.00 0.87
CA VAL A 67 -11.73 18.34 1.11
C VAL A 67 -10.62 19.38 1.30
N GLU A 68 -10.55 20.41 0.43
CA GLU A 68 -9.60 21.52 0.54
C GLU A 68 -9.74 22.26 1.89
N ILE A 69 -10.96 22.65 2.27
CA ILE A 69 -11.24 23.40 3.50
C ILE A 69 -10.94 22.57 4.74
N LEU A 70 -11.37 21.31 4.79
CA LEU A 70 -11.10 20.43 5.93
C LEU A 70 -9.61 20.17 6.09
N GLY A 71 -8.89 20.00 5.00
CA GLY A 71 -7.43 19.89 5.02
C GLY A 71 -6.75 21.16 5.55
N ALA A 72 -7.17 22.33 5.10
CA ALA A 72 -6.63 23.62 5.58
C ALA A 72 -6.92 23.87 7.07
N ILE A 73 -8.09 23.46 7.56
CA ILE A 73 -8.42 23.55 9.00
C ILE A 73 -7.47 22.64 9.79
N GLU A 74 -7.29 21.38 9.37
CA GLU A 74 -6.39 20.45 10.03
C GLU A 74 -4.93 20.95 9.99
N GLU A 75 -4.47 21.54 8.88
CA GLU A 75 -3.15 22.18 8.80
C GLU A 75 -3.01 23.36 9.75
N SER A 76 -4.05 24.20 9.83
CA SER A 76 -4.05 25.37 10.74
C SER A 76 -4.02 24.93 12.20
N GLU A 77 -4.77 23.90 12.56
CA GLU A 77 -4.73 23.32 13.92
C GLU A 77 -3.33 22.77 14.25
N LEU A 78 -2.65 22.16 13.28
CA LEU A 78 -1.29 21.63 13.45
C LEU A 78 -0.22 22.71 13.68
N LEU A 79 -0.37 23.92 13.10
CA LEU A 79 0.57 25.02 13.30
C LEU A 79 0.62 25.52 14.75
N PHE A 80 -0.49 25.39 15.49
CA PHE A 80 -0.62 25.81 16.89
C PHE A 80 -0.45 24.67 17.89
N LEU A 81 -0.26 23.44 17.42
CA LEU A 81 0.05 22.30 18.24
C LEU A 81 1.57 22.27 18.44
N GLY A 82 2.03 22.86 19.54
CA GLY A 82 3.42 22.69 19.99
C GLY A 82 3.74 21.19 20.18
N PRO A 83 5.02 20.83 20.25
CA PRO A 83 5.44 19.42 20.36
C PRO A 83 4.76 18.62 21.48
N ASP A 84 4.19 19.32 22.49
CA ASP A 84 3.55 18.69 23.65
C ASP A 84 2.01 18.75 23.65
N SER A 85 1.34 19.38 22.67
CA SER A 85 -0.03 19.83 22.93
C SER A 85 -1.16 18.95 22.40
N LYS A 86 -0.95 18.03 21.47
CA LYS A 86 -1.92 16.95 21.16
C LYS A 86 -1.22 15.79 20.44
N ALA A 87 -0.81 14.80 21.20
CA ALA A 87 -0.48 13.50 20.63
C ALA A 87 -1.62 13.03 19.69
N PRO A 88 -1.30 12.54 18.50
CA PRO A 88 -2.32 12.03 17.59
C PRO A 88 -3.10 10.92 18.30
N LYS A 89 -4.43 10.95 18.20
CA LYS A 89 -5.31 10.03 18.91
C LYS A 89 -6.47 9.52 18.06
N GLY A 90 -7.02 8.39 18.49
CA GLY A 90 -8.17 7.74 17.87
C GLY A 90 -7.79 6.70 16.83
N LYS A 91 -8.78 6.14 16.14
CA LYS A 91 -8.60 4.99 15.24
C LYS A 91 -7.87 5.37 13.95
N LEU A 92 -6.86 4.59 13.58
CA LEU A 92 -6.14 4.65 12.31
C LEU A 92 -6.24 3.29 11.62
N ARG A 93 -6.91 3.24 10.48
CA ARG A 93 -7.07 2.02 9.67
C ARG A 93 -6.08 2.03 8.53
N VAL A 94 -5.19 1.04 8.52
CA VAL A 94 -4.14 0.91 7.49
C VAL A 94 -4.26 -0.43 6.79
N ASP A 95 -3.94 -0.45 5.50
CA ASP A 95 -3.83 -1.67 4.73
C ASP A 95 -2.41 -1.81 4.18
N LEU A 96 -1.79 -2.97 4.42
CA LEU A 96 -0.40 -3.24 4.10
C LEU A 96 -0.29 -4.47 3.20
N PRO A 97 0.72 -4.54 2.30
CA PRO A 97 1.03 -5.78 1.60
C PRO A 97 1.36 -6.88 2.62
N GLY A 98 0.88 -8.09 2.37
CA GLY A 98 0.95 -9.19 3.35
C GLY A 98 2.34 -9.43 3.92
N THR A 99 3.31 -9.60 3.06
CA THR A 99 4.71 -9.89 3.43
C THR A 99 5.42 -8.69 4.05
N VAL A 100 5.26 -7.49 3.47
CA VAL A 100 5.82 -6.24 4.01
C VAL A 100 5.28 -5.98 5.41
N GLY A 101 3.97 -6.14 5.60
CA GLY A 101 3.33 -5.99 6.89
C GLY A 101 3.91 -6.95 7.94
N ARG A 102 3.96 -8.25 7.63
CA ARG A 102 4.44 -9.27 8.57
C ARG A 102 5.93 -9.17 8.89
N ASN A 103 6.75 -8.94 7.87
CA ASN A 103 8.20 -9.11 8.02
C ASN A 103 8.93 -7.80 8.35
N LEU A 104 8.36 -6.64 7.99
CA LEU A 104 9.03 -5.35 8.15
C LEU A 104 8.32 -4.41 9.14
N ILE A 105 6.99 -4.41 9.19
CA ILE A 105 6.24 -3.41 9.94
C ILE A 105 5.78 -3.93 11.31
N LEU A 106 5.11 -5.08 11.34
CA LEU A 106 4.58 -5.65 12.58
C LEU A 106 5.65 -5.97 13.63
N PRO A 107 6.88 -6.40 13.30
CA PRO A 107 7.93 -6.59 14.29
C PRO A 107 8.28 -5.32 15.08
N HIS A 108 8.03 -4.13 14.53
CA HIS A 108 8.31 -2.83 15.14
C HIS A 108 7.06 -2.09 15.62
N ILE A 109 5.88 -2.73 15.60
CA ILE A 109 4.62 -2.06 15.92
C ILE A 109 4.55 -1.60 17.39
N ALA A 110 5.27 -2.28 18.29
CA ALA A 110 5.37 -1.89 19.69
C ALA A 110 6.04 -0.52 19.85
N ASP A 111 7.04 -0.21 19.01
CA ASP A 111 7.73 1.08 19.03
C ASP A 111 6.79 2.20 18.60
N PHE A 112 5.98 1.95 17.56
CA PHE A 112 4.93 2.89 17.15
C PHE A 112 3.93 3.15 18.28
N HIS A 113 3.45 2.09 18.92
CA HIS A 113 2.49 2.22 20.04
C HIS A 113 3.08 2.94 21.25
N ALA A 114 4.36 2.72 21.55
CA ALA A 114 5.05 3.45 22.61
C ALA A 114 5.18 4.96 22.33
N MET A 115 5.44 5.33 21.06
CA MET A 115 5.48 6.73 20.64
C MET A 115 4.11 7.41 20.57
N TYR A 116 3.07 6.64 20.23
CA TYR A 116 1.71 7.16 19.99
C TYR A 116 0.64 6.32 20.67
N PRO A 117 0.60 6.28 22.01
CA PRO A 117 -0.25 5.35 22.78
C PRO A 117 -1.76 5.60 22.63
N GLU A 118 -2.15 6.81 22.21
CA GLU A 118 -3.56 7.15 21.97
C GLU A 118 -4.04 6.85 20.52
N VAL A 119 -3.16 6.30 19.67
CA VAL A 119 -3.54 5.86 18.33
C VAL A 119 -3.92 4.38 18.34
N GLU A 120 -5.19 4.10 18.09
CA GLU A 120 -5.70 2.74 17.94
C GLU A 120 -5.50 2.26 16.50
N LEU A 121 -4.52 1.38 16.26
CA LEU A 121 -4.26 0.82 14.93
C LEU A 121 -5.24 -0.32 14.61
N THR A 122 -5.81 -0.27 13.41
CA THR A 122 -6.47 -1.40 12.77
C THR A 122 -5.73 -1.70 11.49
N ILE A 123 -5.05 -2.86 11.43
CA ILE A 123 -4.17 -3.24 10.32
C ILE A 123 -4.83 -4.38 9.55
N SER A 124 -5.03 -4.22 8.25
CA SER A 124 -5.32 -5.30 7.31
C SER A 124 -4.08 -5.64 6.50
N LEU A 125 -3.90 -6.93 6.21
CA LEU A 125 -2.80 -7.44 5.41
C LEU A 125 -3.38 -8.05 4.13
N THR A 126 -3.18 -7.36 2.99
CA THR A 126 -3.70 -7.85 1.71
C THR A 126 -2.91 -7.34 0.52
N ASP A 127 -2.70 -8.20 -0.47
CA ASP A 127 -2.08 -7.87 -1.75
C ASP A 127 -3.11 -7.55 -2.85
N ARG A 128 -4.42 -7.61 -2.51
CA ARG A 128 -5.47 -7.13 -3.41
C ARG A 128 -5.53 -5.60 -3.43
N LEU A 129 -5.99 -5.05 -4.55
CA LEU A 129 -6.36 -3.63 -4.57
C LEU A 129 -7.62 -3.44 -3.72
N VAL A 130 -7.46 -2.75 -2.60
CA VAL A 130 -8.59 -2.33 -1.75
C VAL A 130 -9.15 -1.02 -2.27
N ASP A 131 -10.47 -0.87 -2.21
CA ASP A 131 -11.09 0.44 -2.36
C ASP A 131 -10.96 1.19 -1.02
N ILE A 132 -9.87 1.97 -0.91
CA ILE A 132 -9.53 2.72 0.30
C ILE A 132 -10.71 3.55 0.79
N MET A 133 -11.46 4.16 -0.14
CA MET A 133 -12.61 4.99 0.21
C MET A 133 -13.80 4.17 0.72
N GLN A 134 -14.16 3.11 -0.02
CA GLN A 134 -15.33 2.30 0.34
C GLN A 134 -15.11 1.45 1.59
N GLU A 135 -13.87 0.98 1.80
CA GLU A 135 -13.51 0.15 2.96
C GLU A 135 -13.16 0.99 4.20
N GLY A 136 -13.13 2.31 4.05
CA GLY A 136 -12.88 3.23 5.16
C GLY A 136 -11.45 3.19 5.69
N ILE A 137 -10.48 2.84 4.84
CA ILE A 137 -9.06 2.81 5.14
C ILE A 137 -8.52 4.24 5.11
N ASP A 138 -7.70 4.61 6.10
CA ASP A 138 -7.11 5.94 6.17
C ASP A 138 -5.89 6.07 5.25
N CYS A 139 -5.05 5.03 5.18
CA CYS A 139 -3.96 4.93 4.23
C CYS A 139 -3.61 3.46 3.92
N ALA A 140 -3.03 3.23 2.75
CA ALA A 140 -2.57 1.91 2.34
C ALA A 140 -1.13 1.97 1.83
N LEU A 141 -0.30 1.01 2.23
CA LEU A 141 1.03 0.83 1.65
C LEU A 141 0.93 -0.06 0.41
N ARG A 142 1.68 0.27 -0.63
CA ARG A 142 1.73 -0.54 -1.84
C ARG A 142 3.13 -0.58 -2.41
N VAL A 143 3.49 -1.73 -2.97
CA VAL A 143 4.75 -1.97 -3.68
C VAL A 143 4.48 -2.01 -5.18
N GLY A 144 5.31 -1.34 -5.94
CA GLY A 144 5.22 -1.30 -7.40
C GLY A 144 4.77 0.06 -7.95
N ARG A 145 4.74 0.14 -9.28
CA ARG A 145 4.33 1.36 -9.97
C ARG A 145 2.83 1.60 -9.77
N LEU A 146 2.49 2.78 -9.30
CA LEU A 146 1.11 3.19 -9.11
C LEU A 146 0.43 3.38 -10.47
N GLN A 147 -0.84 2.94 -10.54
CA GLN A 147 -1.72 3.28 -11.66
C GLN A 147 -2.42 4.61 -11.36
N ASP A 148 -2.84 5.31 -12.42
CA ASP A 148 -3.63 6.53 -12.27
C ASP A 148 -4.86 6.29 -11.39
N SER A 149 -4.98 7.08 -10.34
CA SER A 149 -6.09 7.00 -9.38
C SER A 149 -6.34 8.39 -8.77
N SER A 150 -7.48 8.54 -8.11
CA SER A 150 -7.80 9.75 -7.32
C SER A 150 -7.05 9.81 -5.98
N LEU A 151 -6.20 8.84 -5.70
CA LEU A 151 -5.40 8.77 -4.48
C LEU A 151 -4.09 9.54 -4.65
N ILE A 152 -3.61 10.10 -3.56
CA ILE A 152 -2.27 10.67 -3.49
C ILE A 152 -1.32 9.56 -3.09
N GLY A 153 -0.23 9.41 -3.84
CA GLY A 153 0.86 8.49 -3.53
C GLY A 153 2.09 9.25 -3.06
N ARG A 154 2.58 8.94 -1.85
CA ARG A 154 3.88 9.40 -1.37
C ARG A 154 4.83 8.20 -1.33
N GLN A 155 5.92 8.27 -2.06
CA GLN A 155 6.97 7.26 -1.98
C GLN A 155 7.65 7.33 -0.60
N VAL A 156 7.77 6.17 0.05
CA VAL A 156 8.37 6.01 1.39
C VAL A 156 9.56 5.06 1.38
N GLY A 157 9.84 4.42 0.27
CA GLY A 157 10.97 3.51 0.10
C GLY A 157 11.09 2.99 -1.32
N ASN A 158 12.12 2.17 -1.55
CA ASN A 158 12.35 1.49 -2.81
C ASN A 158 12.86 0.08 -2.53
N MET A 159 12.07 -0.91 -2.86
CA MET A 159 12.36 -2.31 -2.58
C MET A 159 13.37 -2.87 -3.56
N ARG A 160 14.50 -3.32 -3.06
CA ARG A 160 15.49 -4.08 -3.83
C ARG A 160 15.00 -5.50 -4.03
N PHE A 161 15.18 -6.01 -5.23
CA PHE A 161 14.92 -7.43 -5.57
C PHE A 161 16.22 -8.16 -5.88
N VAL A 162 16.20 -9.47 -5.68
CA VAL A 162 17.28 -10.38 -6.06
C VAL A 162 16.70 -11.58 -6.80
N THR A 163 17.51 -12.17 -7.67
CA THR A 163 17.22 -13.46 -8.29
C THR A 163 17.98 -14.53 -7.54
N CYS A 164 17.30 -15.59 -7.10
CA CYS A 164 17.93 -16.62 -6.28
C CYS A 164 17.31 -18.00 -6.54
N ALA A 165 18.00 -19.03 -6.10
CA ALA A 165 17.51 -20.41 -6.13
C ALA A 165 18.11 -21.24 -4.99
N ALA A 166 17.49 -22.37 -4.67
CA ALA A 166 18.07 -23.35 -3.76
C ALA A 166 19.29 -24.06 -4.39
N PRO A 167 20.32 -24.41 -3.58
CA PRO A 167 21.47 -25.19 -4.06
C PRO A 167 21.06 -26.50 -4.77
N SER A 168 20.00 -27.15 -4.29
CA SER A 168 19.48 -28.38 -4.89
C SER A 168 18.99 -28.19 -6.33
N TYR A 169 18.36 -27.02 -6.61
CA TYR A 169 17.95 -26.67 -7.96
C TYR A 169 19.17 -26.42 -8.86
N LEU A 170 20.14 -25.61 -8.37
CA LEU A 170 21.34 -25.26 -9.11
C LEU A 170 22.22 -26.49 -9.40
N ALA A 171 22.32 -27.43 -8.47
CA ALA A 171 23.04 -28.70 -8.67
C ALA A 171 22.44 -29.54 -9.79
N LYS A 172 21.11 -29.46 -10.00
CA LYS A 172 20.40 -30.26 -11.02
C LYS A 172 20.38 -29.58 -12.39
N TYR A 173 20.21 -28.27 -12.44
CA TYR A 173 19.93 -27.53 -13.67
C TYR A 173 21.07 -26.57 -14.07
N GLY A 174 22.12 -26.48 -13.27
CA GLY A 174 23.19 -25.50 -13.45
C GLY A 174 22.86 -24.12 -12.88
N THR A 175 23.87 -23.26 -12.84
CA THR A 175 23.72 -21.87 -12.41
C THR A 175 23.64 -20.97 -13.64
N PRO A 176 22.59 -20.17 -13.83
CA PRO A 176 22.54 -19.24 -14.95
C PRO A 176 23.65 -18.19 -14.82
N THR A 177 24.38 -17.95 -15.89
CA THR A 177 25.52 -17.01 -15.97
C THR A 177 25.16 -15.75 -16.76
N SER A 178 24.02 -15.72 -17.41
CA SER A 178 23.50 -14.59 -18.17
C SER A 178 21.96 -14.57 -18.15
N ILE A 179 21.37 -13.42 -18.47
CA ILE A 179 19.90 -13.29 -18.61
C ILE A 179 19.38 -14.25 -19.69
N SER A 180 20.12 -14.50 -20.76
CA SER A 180 19.72 -15.41 -21.83
C SER A 180 19.62 -16.88 -21.37
N ASP A 181 20.33 -17.26 -20.32
CA ASP A 181 20.25 -18.63 -19.80
C ASP A 181 18.89 -18.94 -19.17
N LEU A 182 18.13 -17.91 -18.77
CA LEU A 182 16.81 -18.07 -18.17
C LEU A 182 15.84 -18.87 -19.06
N GLN A 183 16.02 -18.87 -20.37
CA GLN A 183 15.22 -19.68 -21.30
C GLN A 183 15.36 -21.20 -21.05
N PHE A 184 16.44 -21.63 -20.40
CA PHE A 184 16.72 -23.04 -20.08
C PHE A 184 16.37 -23.40 -18.63
N HIS A 185 15.92 -22.42 -17.85
CA HIS A 185 15.60 -22.59 -16.44
C HIS A 185 14.10 -22.56 -16.18
N GLN A 186 13.68 -23.23 -15.11
CA GLN A 186 12.34 -23.10 -14.55
C GLN A 186 12.32 -21.98 -13.54
N SER A 187 11.27 -21.17 -13.56
CA SER A 187 11.05 -20.10 -12.61
C SER A 187 9.78 -20.31 -11.81
N ILE A 188 9.72 -19.79 -10.60
CA ILE A 188 8.45 -19.70 -9.85
C ILE A 188 7.74 -18.46 -10.36
N VAL A 189 6.57 -18.65 -10.96
CA VAL A 189 5.81 -17.58 -11.61
C VAL A 189 5.02 -16.80 -10.57
N HIS A 190 5.36 -15.54 -10.36
CA HIS A 190 4.54 -14.66 -9.54
C HIS A 190 3.48 -14.00 -10.41
N PHE A 191 2.21 -14.08 -10.03
CA PHE A 191 1.12 -13.51 -10.80
C PHE A 191 0.23 -12.57 -9.98
N SER A 192 -0.42 -11.64 -10.67
CA SER A 192 -1.39 -10.75 -10.05
C SER A 192 -2.67 -11.48 -9.66
N GLY A 193 -2.98 -11.56 -8.38
CA GLY A 193 -4.24 -12.14 -7.89
C GLY A 193 -5.52 -11.47 -8.44
N ARG A 194 -5.40 -10.25 -8.99
CA ARG A 194 -6.51 -9.52 -9.61
C ARG A 194 -6.72 -9.88 -11.07
N THR A 195 -5.65 -9.98 -11.85
CA THR A 195 -5.73 -10.13 -13.31
C THR A 195 -5.40 -11.54 -13.78
N GLY A 196 -4.83 -12.36 -12.92
CA GLY A 196 -4.28 -13.68 -13.27
C GLY A 196 -3.02 -13.63 -14.15
N ARG A 197 -2.53 -12.42 -14.50
CA ARG A 197 -1.35 -12.27 -15.37
C ARG A 197 -0.08 -12.43 -14.56
N ALA A 198 0.87 -13.20 -15.10
CA ALA A 198 2.22 -13.28 -14.57
C ALA A 198 2.91 -11.91 -14.65
N PHE A 199 3.81 -11.67 -13.72
CA PHE A 199 4.73 -10.55 -13.79
C PHE A 199 5.99 -11.00 -14.54
N ASP A 200 6.35 -10.24 -15.58
CA ASP A 200 7.65 -10.42 -16.24
C ASP A 200 8.77 -10.07 -15.25
N TRP A 201 9.90 -10.74 -15.39
CA TRP A 201 11.11 -10.31 -14.69
C TRP A 201 11.73 -9.13 -15.40
N GLU A 202 12.12 -8.14 -14.63
CA GLU A 202 12.79 -6.95 -15.15
C GLU A 202 14.23 -6.92 -14.61
N PHE A 203 15.20 -6.75 -15.51
CA PHE A 203 16.61 -6.60 -15.17
C PHE A 203 17.13 -5.26 -15.68
N VAL A 204 18.10 -4.69 -14.97
CA VAL A 204 18.78 -3.47 -15.39
C VAL A 204 20.11 -3.87 -16.05
N THR A 205 20.27 -3.49 -17.31
CA THR A 205 21.51 -3.68 -18.08
C THR A 205 21.80 -2.42 -18.89
N ASP A 206 23.02 -1.87 -18.80
CA ASP A 206 23.44 -0.65 -19.50
C ASP A 206 22.41 0.50 -19.40
N GLN A 207 21.87 0.72 -18.19
CA GLN A 207 20.83 1.71 -17.87
C GLN A 207 19.49 1.47 -18.59
N LYS A 208 19.28 0.30 -19.16
CA LYS A 208 18.01 -0.10 -19.79
C LYS A 208 17.35 -1.20 -19.00
N VAL A 209 16.02 -1.22 -19.01
CA VAL A 209 15.24 -2.31 -18.43
C VAL A 209 14.97 -3.35 -19.51
N VAL A 210 15.44 -4.56 -19.27
CA VAL A 210 15.15 -5.73 -20.09
C VAL A 210 14.09 -6.55 -19.40
N LYS A 211 13.00 -6.87 -20.12
CA LYS A 211 11.93 -7.74 -19.64
C LYS A 211 12.15 -9.15 -20.15
N VAL A 212 11.95 -10.09 -19.24
CA VAL A 212 12.06 -11.52 -19.53
C VAL A 212 10.76 -12.20 -19.13
N GLU A 213 10.11 -12.77 -20.10
CA GLU A 213 8.96 -13.65 -19.87
C GLU A 213 9.45 -14.95 -19.22
N ILE A 214 8.83 -15.35 -18.12
CA ILE A 214 9.22 -16.50 -17.33
C ILE A 214 8.15 -17.58 -17.37
N SER A 215 8.59 -18.83 -17.22
CA SER A 215 7.71 -19.99 -17.10
C SER A 215 8.23 -20.97 -16.06
N GLY A 216 7.34 -21.80 -15.55
CA GLY A 216 7.74 -22.83 -14.60
C GLY A 216 6.56 -23.66 -14.09
N PRO A 217 6.87 -24.68 -13.27
CA PRO A 217 5.88 -25.67 -12.83
C PRO A 217 4.88 -25.14 -11.79
N VAL A 218 5.19 -24.01 -11.15
CA VAL A 218 4.37 -23.44 -10.07
C VAL A 218 4.18 -21.95 -10.30
N ALA A 219 2.94 -21.51 -10.13
CA ALA A 219 2.58 -20.10 -10.10
C ALA A 219 1.93 -19.76 -8.76
N VAL A 220 2.31 -18.63 -8.18
CA VAL A 220 1.82 -18.14 -6.89
C VAL A 220 1.48 -16.65 -6.97
N ASN A 221 0.58 -16.18 -6.14
CA ASN A 221 0.20 -14.75 -6.02
C ASN A 221 0.60 -14.16 -4.66
N ASP A 222 1.41 -14.87 -3.91
CA ASP A 222 1.90 -14.48 -2.58
C ASP A 222 3.42 -14.54 -2.57
N ALA A 223 4.08 -13.51 -2.06
CA ALA A 223 5.53 -13.40 -2.13
C ALA A 223 6.25 -14.34 -1.12
N ASP A 224 5.64 -14.68 0.02
CA ASP A 224 6.20 -15.68 0.93
C ASP A 224 6.08 -17.08 0.33
N ALA A 225 4.99 -17.37 -0.37
CA ALA A 225 4.83 -18.63 -1.12
C ALA A 225 5.88 -18.75 -2.24
N ASN A 226 6.25 -17.64 -2.91
CA ASN A 226 7.31 -17.63 -3.92
C ASN A 226 8.65 -18.09 -3.31
N VAL A 227 9.04 -17.50 -2.17
CA VAL A 227 10.26 -17.90 -1.44
C VAL A 227 10.18 -19.34 -0.96
N CYS A 228 9.04 -19.77 -0.43
CA CYS A 228 8.84 -21.15 0.02
C CYS A 228 9.06 -22.16 -1.11
N CYS A 229 8.53 -21.89 -2.31
CA CYS A 229 8.75 -22.74 -3.49
C CYS A 229 10.21 -22.75 -3.94
N ALA A 230 10.91 -21.61 -3.86
CA ALA A 230 12.33 -21.53 -4.18
C ALA A 230 13.18 -22.37 -3.23
N LEU A 231 12.90 -22.33 -1.93
CA LEU A 231 13.56 -23.15 -0.92
C LEU A 231 13.37 -24.66 -1.15
N GLN A 232 12.26 -25.06 -1.73
CA GLN A 232 12.00 -26.46 -2.13
C GLN A 232 12.71 -26.87 -3.43
N GLY A 233 13.47 -25.97 -4.07
CA GLY A 233 14.20 -26.25 -5.31
C GLY A 233 13.31 -26.41 -6.55
N LEU A 234 12.14 -25.77 -6.57
CA LEU A 234 11.20 -25.85 -7.68
C LEU A 234 11.57 -24.96 -8.86
N GLY A 235 12.47 -23.98 -8.66
CA GLY A 235 12.89 -23.07 -9.71
C GLY A 235 13.67 -21.89 -9.17
N LEU A 236 14.04 -21.01 -10.10
CA LEU A 236 14.54 -19.68 -9.78
C LEU A 236 13.39 -18.81 -9.25
N ALA A 237 13.68 -17.91 -8.32
CA ALA A 237 12.75 -16.92 -7.84
C ALA A 237 13.34 -15.50 -7.92
N GLN A 238 12.50 -14.53 -8.25
CA GLN A 238 12.83 -13.12 -8.06
C GLN A 238 11.99 -12.62 -6.87
N SER A 239 12.66 -12.21 -5.80
CA SER A 239 12.02 -11.87 -4.51
C SER A 239 12.60 -10.59 -3.92
N GLY A 240 11.85 -9.91 -3.07
CA GLY A 240 12.37 -8.79 -2.29
C GLY A 240 13.58 -9.23 -1.46
N ALA A 241 14.67 -8.49 -1.53
CA ALA A 241 15.93 -8.86 -0.89
C ALA A 241 15.77 -9.07 0.63
N TYR A 242 14.94 -8.26 1.28
CA TYR A 242 14.62 -8.40 2.71
C TYR A 242 14.02 -9.77 3.08
N GLN A 243 13.23 -10.38 2.17
CA GLN A 243 12.57 -11.67 2.42
C GLN A 243 13.56 -12.84 2.40
N VAL A 244 14.57 -12.76 1.53
CA VAL A 244 15.52 -13.84 1.32
C VAL A 244 16.86 -13.61 2.03
N ARG A 245 17.05 -12.49 2.70
CA ARG A 245 18.29 -12.08 3.37
C ARG A 245 18.86 -13.18 4.27
N GLU A 246 18.04 -13.75 5.15
CA GLU A 246 18.49 -14.81 6.06
C GLU A 246 18.72 -16.15 5.33
N HIS A 247 17.97 -16.43 4.28
CA HIS A 247 18.17 -17.62 3.46
C HIS A 247 19.45 -17.54 2.61
N LEU A 248 19.80 -16.34 2.14
CA LEU A 248 21.09 -16.11 1.45
C LEU A 248 22.26 -16.23 2.42
N LYS A 249 22.16 -15.64 3.64
CA LYS A 249 23.20 -15.76 4.66
C LYS A 249 23.43 -17.20 5.12
N SER A 250 22.37 -17.98 5.26
CA SER A 250 22.47 -19.39 5.67
C SER A 250 22.87 -20.33 4.55
N GLY A 251 22.89 -19.88 3.29
CA GLY A 251 23.13 -20.71 2.12
C GLY A 251 21.93 -21.57 1.71
N ALA A 252 20.76 -21.41 2.32
CA ALA A 252 19.53 -22.10 1.91
C ALA A 252 19.05 -21.64 0.54
N LEU A 253 19.35 -20.40 0.16
CA LEU A 253 19.26 -19.86 -1.18
C LEU A 253 20.61 -19.27 -1.59
N VAL A 254 20.86 -19.25 -2.90
CA VAL A 254 22.05 -18.64 -3.51
C VAL A 254 21.57 -17.59 -4.50
N GLU A 255 22.14 -16.39 -4.40
CA GLU A 255 21.90 -15.32 -5.36
C GLU A 255 22.57 -15.67 -6.70
N VAL A 256 21.83 -15.50 -7.79
CA VAL A 256 22.31 -15.71 -9.16
C VAL A 256 22.05 -14.45 -9.97
N LEU A 257 22.77 -14.29 -11.07
CA LEU A 257 22.64 -13.11 -11.96
C LEU A 257 22.88 -11.77 -11.24
N GLY A 258 23.75 -11.72 -10.24
CA GLY A 258 24.05 -10.51 -9.46
C GLY A 258 24.61 -9.34 -10.28
N GLU A 259 25.20 -9.60 -11.45
CA GLU A 259 25.65 -8.57 -12.39
C GLU A 259 24.48 -7.87 -13.12
N TRP A 260 23.32 -8.49 -13.12
CA TRP A 260 22.08 -7.94 -13.70
C TRP A 260 21.00 -7.81 -12.60
N PRO A 261 21.09 -6.76 -11.79
CA PRO A 261 20.12 -6.60 -10.69
C PRO A 261 18.71 -6.42 -11.26
N PRO A 262 17.72 -7.03 -10.61
CA PRO A 262 16.32 -6.75 -10.91
C PRO A 262 15.97 -5.28 -10.68
N THR A 263 14.99 -4.76 -11.43
CA THR A 263 14.48 -3.40 -11.23
C THR A 263 13.91 -3.26 -9.83
N ALA A 264 14.40 -2.28 -9.06
CA ALA A 264 13.82 -1.97 -7.76
C ALA A 264 12.40 -1.40 -7.92
N MET A 265 11.52 -1.69 -6.95
CA MET A 265 10.14 -1.25 -6.99
C MET A 265 9.85 -0.20 -5.92
N PRO A 266 9.21 0.92 -6.27
CA PRO A 266 8.85 1.93 -5.31
C PRO A 266 7.85 1.37 -4.29
N ILE A 267 8.02 1.76 -3.03
CA ILE A 267 7.05 1.55 -1.97
C ILE A 267 6.38 2.87 -1.71
N SER A 268 5.07 2.92 -1.83
CA SER A 268 4.30 4.15 -1.70
C SER A 268 3.17 4.01 -0.69
N LEU A 269 3.00 5.05 0.12
CA LEU A 269 1.83 5.21 0.97
C LEU A 269 0.75 5.95 0.18
N LEU A 270 -0.41 5.31 0.02
CA LEU A 270 -1.58 5.82 -0.67
C LEU A 270 -2.61 6.31 0.33
N TYR A 271 -3.21 7.45 0.07
CA TYR A 271 -4.30 8.01 0.89
C TYR A 271 -5.21 8.90 0.04
N PRO A 272 -6.50 9.05 0.41
CA PRO A 272 -7.40 9.99 -0.25
C PRO A 272 -6.90 11.44 -0.12
N GLN A 273 -7.20 12.27 -1.09
CA GLN A 273 -6.91 13.70 -1.04
C GLN A 273 -7.51 14.29 0.26
N GLY A 274 -6.71 15.08 1.01
CA GLY A 274 -7.10 15.63 2.31
C GLY A 274 -6.79 14.75 3.52
N ARG A 275 -6.61 13.43 3.37
CA ARG A 275 -6.28 12.53 4.49
C ARG A 275 -4.84 12.67 5.00
N MET A 276 -3.91 13.16 4.17
CA MET A 276 -2.55 13.43 4.63
C MET A 276 -2.47 14.56 5.67
N ALA A 277 -3.49 15.40 5.75
CA ALA A 277 -3.60 16.40 6.81
C ALA A 277 -3.88 15.77 8.18
N SER A 278 -4.45 14.54 8.23
CA SER A 278 -4.70 13.84 9.49
C SER A 278 -3.40 13.58 10.26
N PRO A 279 -3.28 14.05 11.52
CA PRO A 279 -2.09 13.82 12.35
C PRO A 279 -1.70 12.36 12.46
N LYS A 280 -2.68 11.47 12.54
CA LYS A 280 -2.46 10.01 12.65
C LYS A 280 -1.80 9.44 11.40
N VAL A 281 -2.23 9.85 10.21
CA VAL A 281 -1.62 9.43 8.94
C VAL A 281 -0.21 9.99 8.81
N LYS A 282 0.01 11.25 9.21
CA LYS A 282 1.34 11.89 9.17
C LYS A 282 2.35 11.15 10.04
N VAL A 283 2.01 10.88 11.30
CA VAL A 283 2.95 10.19 12.20
C VAL A 283 3.21 8.76 11.77
N PHE A 284 2.20 8.07 11.25
CA PHE A 284 2.37 6.74 10.68
C PHE A 284 3.28 6.77 9.43
N ALA A 285 3.05 7.71 8.52
CA ALA A 285 3.90 7.90 7.33
C ALA A 285 5.35 8.22 7.69
N SER A 286 5.58 9.11 8.68
CA SER A 286 6.92 9.45 9.15
C SER A 286 7.61 8.26 9.81
N TRP A 287 6.88 7.50 10.62
CA TRP A 287 7.41 6.31 11.27
C TRP A 287 7.79 5.23 10.25
N ILE A 288 6.94 4.95 9.25
CA ILE A 288 7.25 4.01 8.15
C ILE A 288 8.49 4.47 7.38
N ASN A 289 8.59 5.77 7.08
CA ASN A 289 9.75 6.31 6.37
C ASN A 289 11.04 6.08 7.17
N SER A 290 11.05 6.40 8.47
CA SER A 290 12.20 6.17 9.35
C SER A 290 12.56 4.68 9.47
N LEU A 291 11.55 3.80 9.51
CA LEU A 291 11.76 2.36 9.53
C LEU A 291 12.45 1.85 8.25
N PHE A 292 12.03 2.36 7.09
CA PHE A 292 12.59 1.94 5.81
C PHE A 292 13.95 2.58 5.51
N GLU A 293 14.21 3.81 5.97
CA GLU A 293 15.53 4.45 5.87
C GLU A 293 16.61 3.65 6.60
N GLY A 294 16.26 2.93 7.66
CA GLY A 294 17.17 2.06 8.41
C GLY A 294 17.48 0.72 7.73
N ASP A 295 16.75 0.33 6.68
CA ASP A 295 16.92 -0.97 6.01
C ASP A 295 17.58 -0.82 4.62
N PRO A 296 18.78 -1.43 4.39
CA PRO A 296 19.52 -1.28 3.14
C PRO A 296 18.81 -1.86 1.90
N ASP A 297 17.82 -2.74 2.11
CA ASP A 297 17.05 -3.35 1.02
C ASP A 297 15.82 -2.51 0.62
N LEU A 298 15.53 -1.43 1.37
CA LEU A 298 14.35 -0.58 1.18
C LEU A 298 14.69 0.89 0.91
N GLN A 299 15.96 1.27 0.98
CA GLN A 299 16.39 2.65 0.79
C GLN A 299 16.12 3.16 -0.63
N GLN A 300 15.76 4.43 -0.72
CA GLN A 300 15.85 5.17 -1.98
C GLN A 300 17.34 5.33 -2.28
N ARG A 301 17.85 4.59 -3.27
CA ARG A 301 19.16 4.92 -3.86
C ARG A 301 18.90 6.03 -4.87
N GLU A 302 19.60 7.17 -4.69
CA GLU A 302 19.64 8.25 -5.65
C GLU A 302 20.14 7.79 -7.01
#